data_2b757f89c1adc4c56e55e0cf0ed169ef
#
_entry.id   2b757f89c1adc4c56e55e0cf0ed169ef
#
_cell.length_a   1.000
_cell.length_b   1.000
_cell.length_c   1.000
_cell.angle_alpha   90.00
_cell.angle_beta   90.00
_cell.angle_gamma   90.00
#
_symmetry.space_group_name_H-M   'P 1'
#
loop_
_entity.id
_entity.type
_entity.pdbx_description
1 polymer ?
#
loop_
_entity_poly.entity_id
_entity_poly.type
_entity_poly.pdbx_seq_one_letter_code
_entity_poly.pdbx_strand_id
1 'polypeptide(L)'
;MGYISWLGKPDTEDSVLTLLLRQAGAVFYVKTSVPQTLMVCETVNNMIGRTVNPRNKNWSCGGSSGGEGAMVGIRGGIIGVGTDVSSFPFHVSN
;
A
#
# COMPACT_ATOMS: atom_id res chain seq x y z
N MET A 1 -1.23 9.38 -1.71
CA MET A 1 -2.49 9.27 -0.96
C MET A 1 -3.73 9.21 -1.89
N GLY A 2 -3.57 8.80 -3.14
CA GLY A 2 -4.67 8.56 -4.07
C GLY A 2 -5.37 9.83 -4.60
N TYR A 3 -4.79 11.01 -4.43
CA TYR A 3 -5.36 12.25 -4.94
C TYR A 3 -4.92 12.53 -6.38
N ILE A 4 -5.88 12.72 -7.28
CA ILE A 4 -5.61 13.08 -8.68
C ILE A 4 -4.85 14.41 -8.79
N SER A 5 -5.16 15.37 -7.92
CA SER A 5 -4.50 16.68 -7.89
C SER A 5 -2.99 16.63 -7.54
N TRP A 6 -2.51 15.47 -7.10
CA TRP A 6 -1.09 15.24 -6.78
C TRP A 6 -0.34 14.52 -7.90
N LEU A 7 -1.00 14.17 -8.98
CA LEU A 7 -0.34 13.61 -10.15
C LEU A 7 0.73 14.57 -10.68
N GLY A 8 1.91 14.05 -10.95
CA GLY A 8 3.06 14.84 -11.41
C GLY A 8 3.74 15.69 -10.35
N LYS A 9 3.33 15.59 -9.08
CA LYS A 9 3.99 16.26 -7.95
C LYS A 9 4.82 15.23 -7.18
N PRO A 10 6.14 15.15 -7.42
CA PRO A 10 6.99 14.25 -6.66
C PRO A 10 7.10 14.70 -5.20
N ASP A 11 7.26 13.76 -4.30
CA ASP A 11 7.63 14.06 -2.91
C ASP A 11 9.04 14.65 -2.90
N THR A 12 9.26 15.69 -2.10
CA THR A 12 10.54 16.39 -2.00
C THR A 12 11.42 15.82 -0.90
N GLU A 13 10.84 15.11 0.06
CA GLU A 13 11.54 14.55 1.21
C GLU A 13 11.06 13.14 1.52
N ASP A 14 11.99 12.28 1.93
CA ASP A 14 11.67 10.96 2.45
C ASP A 14 11.13 11.05 3.88
N SER A 15 10.19 10.19 4.23
CA SER A 15 9.75 10.05 5.62
C SER A 15 10.88 9.49 6.50
N VAL A 16 10.80 9.74 7.80
CA VAL A 16 11.79 9.21 8.77
C VAL A 16 11.90 7.69 8.67
N LEU A 17 10.78 6.99 8.51
CA LEU A 17 10.78 5.54 8.33
C LEU A 17 11.54 5.12 7.06
N THR A 18 11.31 5.81 5.95
CA THR A 18 12.02 5.55 4.69
C THR A 18 13.53 5.73 4.86
N LEU A 19 13.95 6.81 5.52
CA LEU A 19 15.37 7.08 5.79
C LEU A 19 16.01 5.97 6.65
N LEU A 20 15.34 5.55 7.72
CA LEU A 20 15.84 4.49 8.60
C LEU A 20 15.96 3.15 7.87
N LEU A 21 14.95 2.79 7.06
CA LEU A 21 14.99 1.56 6.29
C LEU A 21 16.08 1.58 5.22
N ARG A 22 16.30 2.71 4.54
CA ARG A 22 17.42 2.88 3.61
C ARG A 22 18.77 2.73 4.30
N GLN A 23 18.94 3.33 5.48
CA GLN A 23 20.16 3.17 6.29
C GLN A 23 20.39 1.72 6.71
N ALA A 24 19.31 0.98 6.95
CA ALA A 24 19.38 -0.46 7.23
C ALA A 24 19.63 -1.34 5.98
N GLY A 25 19.76 -0.74 4.80
CA GLY A 25 20.04 -1.45 3.55
C GLY A 25 18.82 -1.88 2.74
N ALA A 26 17.61 -1.41 3.09
CA ALA A 26 16.41 -1.72 2.32
C ALA A 26 16.43 -1.06 0.94
N VAL A 27 16.02 -1.81 -0.08
CA VAL A 27 15.86 -1.34 -1.45
C VAL A 27 14.37 -1.12 -1.73
N PHE A 28 13.96 0.13 -1.86
CA PHE A 28 12.61 0.49 -2.27
C PHE A 28 12.51 0.47 -3.79
N TYR A 29 11.49 -0.17 -4.33
CA TYR A 29 11.31 -0.30 -5.78
C TYR A 29 9.90 0.02 -6.26
N VAL A 30 8.91 0.12 -5.36
CA VAL A 30 7.53 0.44 -5.74
C VAL A 30 6.79 1.16 -4.60
N LYS A 31 5.88 2.05 -4.97
CA LYS A 31 4.79 2.54 -4.11
C LYS A 31 3.52 1.82 -4.53
N THR A 32 2.92 1.07 -3.63
CA THR A 32 1.71 0.29 -3.88
C THR A 32 0.45 1.14 -3.79
N SER A 33 -0.67 0.62 -4.30
CA SER A 33 -1.94 1.32 -4.33
C SER A 33 -2.53 1.50 -2.93
N VAL A 34 -3.12 2.67 -2.71
CA VAL A 34 -3.86 3.03 -1.51
C VAL A 34 -5.19 3.68 -1.90
N PRO A 35 -6.23 3.63 -1.06
CA PRO A 35 -7.45 4.38 -1.33
C PRO A 35 -7.23 5.87 -1.17
N GLN A 36 -8.09 6.66 -1.80
CA GLN A 36 -8.10 8.10 -1.60
C GLN A 36 -8.33 8.40 -0.11
N THR A 37 -7.55 9.31 0.46
CA THR A 37 -7.54 9.70 1.88
C THR A 37 -7.03 8.65 2.88
N LEU A 38 -6.79 7.40 2.49
CA LEU A 38 -6.38 6.31 3.40
C LEU A 38 -7.39 5.97 4.52
N MET A 39 -8.65 6.37 4.38
CA MET A 39 -9.67 6.27 5.43
C MET A 39 -10.70 5.15 5.19
N VAL A 40 -10.43 4.23 4.27
CA VAL A 40 -11.35 3.18 3.85
C VAL A 40 -10.67 1.81 3.96
N CYS A 41 -11.41 0.82 4.45
CA CYS A 41 -10.95 -0.58 4.57
C CYS A 41 -10.94 -1.35 3.23
N GLU A 42 -11.05 -0.65 2.11
CA GLU A 42 -10.96 -1.19 0.74
C GLU A 42 -10.00 -0.32 -0.06
N THR A 43 -9.26 -0.90 -0.98
CA THR A 43 -8.26 -0.16 -1.76
C THR A 43 -8.78 0.19 -3.14
N VAL A 44 -9.39 1.36 -3.24
CA VAL A 44 -9.95 1.92 -4.47
C VAL A 44 -9.52 3.38 -4.62
N ASN A 45 -9.06 3.75 -5.80
CA ASN A 45 -8.83 5.15 -6.15
C ASN A 45 -9.11 5.41 -7.64
N ASN A 46 -9.27 6.68 -7.99
CA ASN A 46 -9.65 7.10 -9.34
C ASN A 46 -8.50 7.06 -10.36
N MET A 47 -7.28 6.75 -9.93
CA MET A 47 -6.11 6.66 -10.82
C MET A 47 -5.88 5.25 -11.33
N ILE A 48 -6.01 4.25 -10.44
CA ILE A 48 -5.66 2.85 -10.71
C ILE A 48 -6.92 1.97 -10.69
N GLY A 49 -8.00 2.43 -10.05
CA GLY A 49 -9.20 1.65 -9.84
C GLY A 49 -9.14 0.83 -8.57
N ARG A 50 -9.77 -0.35 -8.58
CA ARG A 50 -9.85 -1.25 -7.43
C ARG A 50 -8.68 -2.23 -7.44
N THR A 51 -7.94 -2.29 -6.35
CA THR A 51 -6.98 -3.36 -6.07
C THR A 51 -7.74 -4.58 -5.53
N VAL A 52 -7.50 -5.72 -6.13
CA VAL A 52 -8.20 -6.96 -5.77
C VAL A 52 -7.26 -7.95 -5.08
N ASN A 53 -7.85 -8.94 -4.41
CA ASN A 53 -7.07 -10.00 -3.80
C ASN A 53 -6.38 -10.83 -4.91
N PRO A 54 -5.06 -11.03 -4.84
CA PRO A 54 -4.32 -11.73 -5.88
C PRO A 54 -4.70 -13.22 -6.02
N ARG A 55 -5.26 -13.83 -4.99
CA ARG A 55 -5.72 -15.23 -5.02
C ARG A 55 -7.09 -15.38 -5.67
N ASN A 56 -7.94 -14.35 -5.58
CA ASN A 56 -9.25 -14.35 -6.19
C ASN A 56 -9.71 -12.91 -6.46
N LYS A 57 -9.88 -12.56 -7.72
CA LYS A 57 -10.27 -11.21 -8.15
C LYS A 57 -11.64 -10.74 -7.66
N ASN A 58 -12.48 -11.67 -7.21
CA ASN A 58 -13.79 -11.35 -6.63
C ASN A 58 -13.70 -10.97 -5.14
N TRP A 59 -12.55 -11.18 -4.51
CA TRP A 59 -12.33 -10.86 -3.12
C TRP A 59 -11.67 -9.50 -2.96
N SER A 60 -11.92 -8.87 -1.82
CA SER A 60 -11.21 -7.68 -1.41
C SER A 60 -9.74 -8.00 -1.07
N CYS A 61 -8.85 -7.06 -1.35
CA CYS A 61 -7.50 -7.10 -0.82
C CYS A 61 -7.41 -6.45 0.56
N GLY A 62 -8.52 -5.88 1.06
CA GLY A 62 -8.52 -5.06 2.25
C GLY A 62 -8.01 -3.63 2.00
N GLY A 63 -7.78 -2.90 3.03
CA GLY A 63 -7.31 -1.51 3.01
C GLY A 63 -7.02 -1.01 4.42
N SER A 64 -6.39 0.12 4.48
CA SER A 64 -5.96 1.05 3.43
C SER A 64 -4.65 0.65 2.72
N SER A 65 -3.84 -0.25 3.27
CA SER A 65 -2.60 -0.76 2.67
C SER A 65 -2.85 -1.99 1.76
N GLY A 66 -3.98 -2.03 1.04
CA GLY A 66 -4.35 -3.19 0.24
C GLY A 66 -3.42 -3.47 -0.94
N GLY A 67 -2.83 -2.42 -1.53
CA GLY A 67 -1.80 -2.58 -2.56
C GLY A 67 -0.57 -3.31 -2.05
N GLU A 68 -0.15 -3.00 -0.83
CA GLU A 68 0.97 -3.66 -0.16
C GLU A 68 0.65 -5.12 0.16
N GLY A 69 -0.54 -5.36 0.75
CA GLY A 69 -1.02 -6.71 1.01
C GLY A 69 -1.11 -7.56 -0.26
N ALA A 70 -1.61 -7.00 -1.35
CA ALA A 70 -1.67 -7.68 -2.63
C ALA A 70 -0.26 -7.99 -3.19
N MET A 71 0.66 -7.03 -3.12
CA MET A 71 2.04 -7.18 -3.61
C MET A 71 2.80 -8.28 -2.85
N VAL A 72 2.73 -8.28 -1.54
CA VAL A 72 3.34 -9.32 -0.70
C VAL A 72 2.63 -10.66 -0.93
N GLY A 73 1.30 -10.65 -1.06
CA GLY A 73 0.50 -11.86 -1.31
C GLY A 73 0.82 -12.58 -2.61
N ILE A 74 1.28 -11.89 -3.65
CA ILE A 74 1.80 -12.50 -4.88
C ILE A 74 3.31 -12.81 -4.81
N ARG A 75 3.93 -12.62 -3.66
CA ARG A 75 5.38 -12.71 -3.47
C ARG A 75 6.17 -11.71 -4.36
N GLY A 76 5.59 -10.58 -4.66
CA GLY A 76 6.23 -9.49 -5.39
C GLY A 76 7.24 -8.72 -4.55
N GLY A 77 7.25 -8.91 -3.24
CA GLY A 77 8.20 -8.37 -2.29
C GLY A 77 8.36 -9.30 -1.10
N ILE A 78 9.51 -9.23 -0.43
CA ILE A 78 9.80 -10.03 0.77
C ILE A 78 9.17 -9.38 2.01
N ILE A 79 9.18 -8.05 2.05
CA ILE A 79 8.65 -7.24 3.14
C ILE A 79 7.87 -6.08 2.53
N GLY A 80 6.79 -5.71 3.17
CA GLY A 80 6.00 -4.53 2.84
C GLY A 80 5.75 -3.66 4.08
N VAL A 81 5.52 -2.37 3.86
CA VAL A 81 5.15 -1.43 4.92
C VAL A 81 3.65 -1.16 4.83
N GLY A 82 2.91 -1.66 5.80
CA GLY A 82 1.51 -1.36 5.99
C GLY A 82 1.31 -0.37 7.13
N THR A 83 0.30 0.47 7.02
CA THR A 83 -0.13 1.38 8.09
C THR A 83 -1.60 1.16 8.38
N ASP A 84 -2.02 1.39 9.61
CA ASP A 84 -3.43 1.32 9.97
C ASP A 84 -3.82 2.46 10.91
N VAL A 85 -4.95 3.07 10.64
CA VAL A 85 -5.57 4.11 11.48
C VAL A 85 -6.75 3.57 12.28
N SER A 86 -7.21 2.35 11.98
CA SER A 86 -8.30 1.67 12.69
C SER A 86 -7.83 0.33 13.23
N SER A 87 -8.18 0.04 14.48
CA SER A 87 -7.75 -1.15 15.20
C SER A 87 -8.38 -2.46 14.69
N PHE A 88 -8.42 -2.68 13.39
CA PHE A 88 -8.79 -3.98 12.82
C PHE A 88 -7.50 -4.76 12.52
N PRO A 89 -7.20 -5.81 13.30
CA PRO A 89 -6.06 -6.65 13.00
C PRO A 89 -6.34 -7.46 11.73
N PHE A 90 -5.85 -6.99 10.60
CA PHE A 90 -5.75 -7.84 9.44
C PHE A 90 -4.56 -8.79 9.63
N HIS A 91 -4.85 -9.98 10.09
CA HIS A 91 -3.92 -11.09 9.97
C HIS A 91 -3.82 -11.48 8.48
N VAL A 92 -2.76 -11.08 7.84
CA VAL A 92 -2.30 -11.75 6.62
C VAL A 92 -1.67 -13.06 7.09
N SER A 93 -2.46 -14.10 7.23
CA SER A 93 -1.93 -15.45 7.43
C SER A 93 -1.28 -15.94 6.14
N ASN A 94 -0.03 -16.34 6.26
CA ASN A 94 0.73 -17.06 5.22
C ASN A 94 0.02 -18.33 4.73
#